data_547eaa75ab20f05faa8b39340d935f9c
#
_entry.id   547eaa75ab20f05faa8b39340d935f9c
#
_cell.length_a   1.000
_cell.length_b   1.000
_cell.length_c   1.000
_cell.angle_alpha   90.00
_cell.angle_beta   90.00
_cell.angle_gamma   90.00
#
_symmetry.space_group_name_H-M   'P 1'
#
loop_
_entity.id
_entity.type
_entity.pdbx_description
1 polymer ?
#
loop_
_entity_poly.entity_id
_entity_poly.type
_entity_poly.pdbx_seq_one_letter_code
_entity_poly.pdbx_strand_id
1 'polypeptide(L)'
;MSDPDDYGGVTSRYYDAAYAALRGPSGDADWYLTLARASAGPVLELGVGTGRVMLPIAAEGLACTGLDPSPGMLDVLRGKNPPDNLRLVNGRMQDFDLGGDRFALIFAAFRVFQHLYTVEDQIACLTAVRRHLVPGGAFAFDVFVPSLARTAILEEPETEDVRFADGGDEIVRYTAVRRNHPEQLMQVRMRYERRRRGKAISDDVVEFSMRYFHRYELHHLLKRAGLGRIELCGDFHGRPFGEDATSFVIVARPEDD
;
A
#
# COMPACT_ATOMS: atom_id res chain seq x y z
N MET A 1 -5.19 -15.03 10.67
CA MET A 1 -4.00 -14.35 10.14
C MET A 1 -4.01 -14.64 8.65
N SER A 2 -4.23 -13.62 7.82
CA SER A 2 -4.11 -13.77 6.37
C SER A 2 -2.65 -14.12 6.03
N ASP A 3 -2.50 -15.08 5.12
CA ASP A 3 -1.20 -15.55 4.63
C ASP A 3 -0.53 -14.40 3.84
N PRO A 4 0.81 -14.20 3.93
CA PRO A 4 1.54 -13.27 3.06
C PRO A 4 1.28 -13.49 1.56
N ASP A 5 0.78 -14.66 1.17
CA ASP A 5 0.40 -15.02 -0.20
C ASP A 5 -0.98 -14.52 -0.66
N ASP A 6 -1.71 -13.75 0.14
CA ASP A 6 -3.04 -13.25 -0.22
C ASP A 6 -3.06 -12.39 -1.49
N TYR A 7 -1.90 -11.84 -1.86
CA TYR A 7 -1.67 -11.11 -3.11
C TYR A 7 -0.97 -11.93 -4.20
N GLY A 8 -0.82 -13.26 -4.01
CA GLY A 8 -0.35 -14.20 -5.02
C GLY A 8 -1.44 -14.58 -6.04
N GLY A 9 -1.09 -15.41 -7.00
CA GLY A 9 -2.02 -16.06 -7.93
C GLY A 9 -2.92 -15.06 -8.69
N VAL A 10 -4.22 -15.11 -8.41
CA VAL A 10 -5.24 -14.32 -9.10
C VAL A 10 -5.08 -12.83 -8.84
N THR A 11 -4.76 -12.43 -7.62
CA THR A 11 -4.60 -11.01 -7.28
C THR A 11 -3.47 -10.39 -8.08
N SER A 12 -2.29 -11.00 -8.10
CA SER A 12 -1.14 -10.49 -8.86
C SER A 12 -1.43 -10.41 -10.36
N ARG A 13 -2.16 -11.42 -10.91
CA ARG A 13 -2.55 -11.46 -12.32
C ARG A 13 -3.47 -10.30 -12.73
N TYR A 14 -4.46 -9.98 -11.91
CA TYR A 14 -5.49 -9.01 -12.26
C TYR A 14 -5.25 -7.63 -11.66
N TYR A 15 -4.24 -7.46 -10.81
CA TYR A 15 -4.01 -6.23 -10.05
C TYR A 15 -4.00 -4.98 -10.92
N ASP A 16 -3.13 -4.95 -11.92
CA ASP A 16 -2.96 -3.77 -12.77
C ASP A 16 -4.24 -3.44 -13.55
N ALA A 17 -4.88 -4.45 -14.16
CA ALA A 17 -6.09 -4.26 -14.95
C ALA A 17 -7.27 -3.82 -14.07
N ALA A 18 -7.46 -4.44 -12.90
CA ALA A 18 -8.53 -4.09 -11.98
C ALA A 18 -8.37 -2.65 -11.46
N TYR A 19 -7.16 -2.27 -11.06
CA TYR A 19 -6.93 -0.93 -10.53
C TYR A 19 -6.88 0.16 -11.60
N ALA A 20 -6.47 -0.14 -12.83
CA ALA A 20 -6.63 0.79 -13.96
C ALA A 20 -8.10 1.10 -14.26
N ALA A 21 -8.98 0.10 -14.13
CA ALA A 21 -10.41 0.26 -14.36
C ALA A 21 -11.14 0.98 -13.19
N LEU A 22 -10.67 0.80 -11.95
CA LEU A 22 -11.27 1.41 -10.75
C LEU A 22 -10.89 2.88 -10.54
N ARG A 23 -9.72 3.28 -11.03
CA ARG A 23 -9.13 4.55 -10.66
C ARG A 23 -9.05 5.51 -11.82
N GLY A 24 -9.62 6.69 -11.60
CA GLY A 24 -9.10 7.90 -12.21
C GLY A 24 -7.73 8.27 -11.60
N PRO A 25 -7.01 9.27 -12.15
CA PRO A 25 -5.76 9.77 -11.61
C PRO A 25 -5.97 10.21 -10.15
N SER A 26 -5.35 9.51 -9.19
CA SER A 26 -5.47 9.82 -7.76
C SER A 26 -4.42 10.81 -7.28
N GLY A 27 -3.42 11.11 -8.11
CA GLY A 27 -2.28 11.98 -7.77
C GLY A 27 -1.27 11.37 -6.81
N ASP A 28 -1.51 10.14 -6.31
CA ASP A 28 -0.64 9.50 -5.33
C ASP A 28 0.75 9.17 -5.92
N ALA A 29 0.82 8.59 -7.12
CA ALA A 29 2.09 8.25 -7.75
C ALA A 29 2.93 9.52 -8.02
N ASP A 30 2.32 10.60 -8.49
CA ASP A 30 3.00 11.88 -8.73
C ASP A 30 3.49 12.51 -7.42
N TRP A 31 2.72 12.36 -6.36
CA TRP A 31 3.11 12.85 -5.03
C TRP A 31 4.35 12.11 -4.50
N TYR A 32 4.36 10.76 -4.54
CA TYR A 32 5.53 9.97 -4.14
C TYR A 32 6.74 10.24 -5.04
N LEU A 33 6.55 10.40 -6.35
CA LEU A 33 7.61 10.79 -7.27
C LEU A 33 8.20 12.15 -6.91
N THR A 34 7.37 13.13 -6.53
CA THR A 34 7.82 14.45 -6.09
C THR A 34 8.66 14.36 -4.82
N LEU A 35 8.23 13.55 -3.84
CA LEU A 35 9.02 13.30 -2.63
C LEU A 35 10.35 12.60 -2.94
N ALA A 36 10.36 11.62 -3.83
CA ALA A 36 11.56 10.91 -4.22
C ALA A 36 12.59 11.84 -4.89
N ARG A 37 12.14 12.70 -5.80
CA ARG A 37 12.99 13.75 -6.41
C ARG A 37 13.59 14.70 -5.36
N ALA A 38 12.77 15.11 -4.40
CA ALA A 38 13.19 16.04 -3.35
C ALA A 38 14.15 15.39 -2.34
N SER A 39 14.12 14.07 -2.16
CA SER A 39 14.97 13.35 -1.21
C SER A 39 16.44 13.27 -1.64
N ALA A 40 16.71 13.37 -2.95
CA ALA A 40 18.04 13.34 -3.56
C ALA A 40 18.95 12.18 -3.08
N GLY A 41 18.36 11.00 -2.80
CA GLY A 41 19.10 9.82 -2.31
C GLY A 41 18.37 8.51 -2.60
N PRO A 42 18.88 7.38 -2.07
CA PRO A 42 18.25 6.08 -2.27
C PRO A 42 16.82 6.04 -1.72
N VAL A 43 15.96 5.31 -2.43
CA VAL A 43 14.52 5.20 -2.14
C VAL A 43 14.14 3.75 -1.88
N LEU A 44 13.32 3.50 -0.85
CA LEU A 44 12.75 2.19 -0.55
C LEU A 44 11.22 2.27 -0.57
N GLU A 45 10.56 1.41 -1.33
CA GLU A 45 9.12 1.17 -1.23
C GLU A 45 8.85 -0.12 -0.46
N LEU A 46 8.04 -0.03 0.59
CA LEU A 46 7.48 -1.16 1.32
C LEU A 46 6.14 -1.53 0.69
N GLY A 47 5.99 -2.79 0.26
CA GLY A 47 4.83 -3.24 -0.50
C GLY A 47 4.86 -2.74 -1.94
N VAL A 48 5.98 -2.95 -2.65
CA VAL A 48 6.17 -2.44 -4.02
C VAL A 48 5.16 -3.03 -5.03
N GLY A 49 4.58 -4.19 -4.73
CA GLY A 49 3.59 -4.85 -5.57
C GLY A 49 4.08 -5.06 -7.00
N THR A 50 3.26 -4.65 -7.96
CA THR A 50 3.57 -4.69 -9.39
C THR A 50 4.37 -3.48 -9.90
N GLY A 51 4.81 -2.59 -9.00
CA GLY A 51 5.68 -1.45 -9.30
C GLY A 51 4.99 -0.20 -9.79
N ARG A 52 3.69 -0.03 -9.54
CA ARG A 52 2.93 1.13 -10.03
C ARG A 52 3.54 2.48 -9.66
N VAL A 53 4.03 2.61 -8.42
CA VAL A 53 4.65 3.85 -7.92
C VAL A 53 6.16 3.83 -8.12
N MET A 54 6.82 2.70 -7.87
CA MET A 54 8.28 2.60 -7.94
C MET A 54 8.85 2.69 -9.35
N LEU A 55 8.17 2.15 -10.38
CA LEU A 55 8.71 2.18 -11.75
C LEU A 55 8.91 3.61 -12.28
N PRO A 56 7.96 4.56 -12.16
CA PRO A 56 8.20 5.96 -12.50
C PRO A 56 9.37 6.59 -11.73
N ILE A 57 9.55 6.27 -10.45
CA ILE A 57 10.65 6.77 -9.62
C ILE A 57 11.99 6.21 -10.10
N ALA A 58 12.05 4.92 -10.38
CA ALA A 58 13.26 4.29 -10.89
C ALA A 58 13.66 4.82 -12.28
N ALA A 59 12.69 5.19 -13.12
CA ALA A 59 12.93 5.80 -14.43
C ALA A 59 13.63 7.17 -14.33
N GLU A 60 13.58 7.87 -13.19
CA GLU A 60 14.34 9.09 -12.93
C GLU A 60 15.84 8.83 -12.64
N GLY A 61 16.28 7.57 -12.62
CA GLY A 61 17.67 7.20 -12.35
C GLY A 61 18.06 7.14 -10.88
N LEU A 62 17.11 7.26 -9.95
CA LEU A 62 17.34 7.12 -8.51
C LEU A 62 17.68 5.68 -8.15
N ALA A 63 18.56 5.46 -7.18
CA ALA A 63 18.81 4.14 -6.62
C ALA A 63 17.56 3.68 -5.84
N CYS A 64 16.91 2.64 -6.33
CA CYS A 64 15.63 2.18 -5.81
C CYS A 64 15.70 0.76 -5.25
N THR A 65 14.95 0.52 -4.18
CA THR A 65 14.69 -0.83 -3.66
C THR A 65 13.18 -1.00 -3.47
N GLY A 66 12.63 -2.11 -3.95
CA GLY A 66 11.25 -2.48 -3.72
C GLY A 66 11.19 -3.74 -2.87
N LEU A 67 10.46 -3.69 -1.75
CA LEU A 67 10.20 -4.82 -0.86
C LEU A 67 8.75 -5.26 -0.99
N ASP A 68 8.49 -6.55 -1.20
CA ASP A 68 7.14 -7.12 -1.19
C ASP A 68 7.15 -8.56 -0.66
N PRO A 69 6.19 -8.98 0.17
CA PRO A 69 6.10 -10.35 0.65
C PRO A 69 5.62 -11.33 -0.42
N SER A 70 4.91 -10.87 -1.46
CA SER A 70 4.34 -11.73 -2.50
C SER A 70 5.31 -11.97 -3.67
N PRO A 71 5.82 -13.20 -3.85
CA PRO A 71 6.61 -13.54 -5.03
C PRO A 71 5.85 -13.29 -6.34
N GLY A 72 4.53 -13.55 -6.37
CA GLY A 72 3.69 -13.33 -7.55
C GLY A 72 3.62 -11.86 -7.98
N MET A 73 3.55 -10.92 -7.02
CA MET A 73 3.62 -9.50 -7.31
C MET A 73 4.99 -9.11 -7.89
N LEU A 74 6.07 -9.59 -7.27
CA LEU A 74 7.43 -9.34 -7.75
C LEU A 74 7.69 -9.94 -9.14
N ASP A 75 7.09 -11.08 -9.46
CA ASP A 75 7.22 -11.70 -10.79
C ASP A 75 6.50 -10.87 -11.86
N VAL A 76 5.33 -10.32 -11.55
CA VAL A 76 4.66 -9.36 -12.45
C VAL A 76 5.53 -8.12 -12.67
N LEU A 77 6.14 -7.59 -11.60
CA LEU A 77 7.04 -6.45 -11.70
C LEU A 77 8.29 -6.76 -12.54
N ARG A 78 8.93 -7.92 -12.32
CA ARG A 78 10.06 -8.39 -13.14
C ARG A 78 9.68 -8.50 -14.62
N GLY A 79 8.47 -9.00 -14.91
CA GLY A 79 7.93 -9.11 -16.28
C GLY A 79 7.76 -7.76 -17.00
N LYS A 80 7.74 -6.64 -16.27
CA LYS A 80 7.70 -5.29 -16.84
C LYS A 80 9.08 -4.75 -17.23
N ASN A 81 10.15 -5.54 -17.10
CA ASN A 81 11.54 -5.16 -17.39
C ASN A 81 11.95 -3.86 -16.66
N PRO A 82 11.94 -3.86 -15.31
CA PRO A 82 12.34 -2.68 -14.55
C PRO A 82 13.78 -2.26 -14.87
N PRO A 83 14.13 -0.98 -14.71
CA PRO A 83 15.50 -0.53 -14.94
C PRO A 83 16.49 -1.11 -13.90
N ASP A 84 17.77 -1.22 -14.27
CA ASP A 84 18.82 -1.88 -13.47
C ASP A 84 19.07 -1.23 -12.09
N ASN A 85 18.69 0.02 -11.91
CA ASN A 85 18.77 0.75 -10.64
C ASN A 85 17.64 0.40 -9.66
N LEU A 86 16.73 -0.53 -10.00
CA LEU A 86 15.71 -1.04 -9.09
C LEU A 86 16.04 -2.46 -8.62
N ARG A 87 16.42 -2.59 -7.35
CA ARG A 87 16.59 -3.87 -6.66
C ARG A 87 15.25 -4.34 -6.07
N LEU A 88 14.87 -5.61 -6.30
CA LEU A 88 13.67 -6.21 -5.73
C LEU A 88 14.04 -7.20 -4.62
N VAL A 89 13.38 -7.09 -3.48
CA VAL A 89 13.58 -7.91 -2.29
C VAL A 89 12.26 -8.58 -1.91
N ASN A 90 12.26 -9.89 -1.76
CA ASN A 90 11.13 -10.60 -1.17
C ASN A 90 11.25 -10.56 0.35
N GLY A 91 10.27 -9.96 1.01
CA GLY A 91 10.30 -9.78 2.46
C GLY A 91 9.08 -9.00 2.98
N ARG A 92 8.88 -9.05 4.28
CA ARG A 92 7.74 -8.42 4.97
C ARG A 92 8.19 -7.11 5.60
N MET A 93 7.30 -6.10 5.59
CA MET A 93 7.64 -4.76 6.09
C MET A 93 7.84 -4.70 7.63
N GLN A 94 7.30 -5.64 8.40
CA GLN A 94 7.43 -5.65 9.86
C GLN A 94 8.77 -6.25 10.34
N ASP A 95 9.48 -7.01 9.52
CA ASP A 95 10.71 -7.70 9.93
C ASP A 95 11.87 -7.55 8.93
N PHE A 96 11.78 -6.55 8.01
CA PHE A 96 12.85 -6.37 7.04
C PHE A 96 14.16 -5.90 7.68
N ASP A 97 15.24 -6.46 7.16
CA ASP A 97 16.60 -6.04 7.43
C ASP A 97 17.41 -6.04 6.12
N LEU A 98 17.80 -4.86 5.69
CA LEU A 98 18.62 -4.65 4.49
C LEU A 98 20.09 -4.35 4.85
N GLY A 99 20.51 -4.79 6.04
CA GLY A 99 21.88 -4.64 6.52
C GLY A 99 22.30 -3.18 6.69
N GLY A 100 23.39 -2.80 6.02
CA GLY A 100 23.94 -1.45 6.07
C GLY A 100 23.23 -0.43 5.18
N ASP A 101 22.26 -0.83 4.37
CA ASP A 101 21.57 0.08 3.45
C ASP A 101 20.82 1.18 4.20
N ARG A 102 20.91 2.40 3.68
CA ARG A 102 20.22 3.58 4.22
C ARG A 102 19.53 4.33 3.09
N PHE A 103 18.35 4.88 3.39
CA PHE A 103 17.48 5.51 2.43
C PHE A 103 17.15 6.95 2.83
N ALA A 104 17.10 7.83 1.86
CA ALA A 104 16.66 9.20 2.05
C ALA A 104 15.14 9.30 2.12
N LEU A 105 14.45 8.39 1.39
CA LEU A 105 13.01 8.22 1.46
C LEU A 105 12.67 6.73 1.60
N ILE A 106 11.88 6.40 2.60
CA ILE A 106 11.16 5.13 2.69
C ILE A 106 9.67 5.45 2.56
N PHE A 107 8.94 4.68 1.79
CA PHE A 107 7.50 4.91 1.71
C PHE A 107 6.69 3.61 1.60
N ALA A 108 5.40 3.70 1.98
CA ALA A 108 4.42 2.64 1.87
C ALA A 108 3.17 3.21 1.20
N ALA A 109 3.11 3.10 -0.14
CA ALA A 109 2.04 3.67 -0.94
C ALA A 109 0.78 2.81 -0.91
N PHE A 110 -0.37 3.46 -1.16
CA PHE A 110 -1.61 2.77 -1.42
C PHE A 110 -2.09 1.88 -0.26
N ARG A 111 -2.08 2.44 0.94
CA ARG A 111 -2.66 1.78 2.13
C ARG A 111 -1.92 0.52 2.58
N VAL A 112 -0.71 0.27 2.09
CA VAL A 112 0.10 -0.90 2.45
C VAL A 112 0.29 -0.99 3.97
N PHE A 113 0.47 0.14 4.68
CA PHE A 113 0.61 0.17 6.13
C PHE A 113 -0.61 -0.42 6.88
N GLN A 114 -1.79 -0.45 6.25
CA GLN A 114 -3.02 -1.03 6.82
C GLN A 114 -3.00 -2.58 6.87
N HIS A 115 -2.00 -3.22 6.26
CA HIS A 115 -1.77 -4.66 6.39
C HIS A 115 -0.96 -5.05 7.65
N LEU A 116 -0.58 -4.08 8.48
CA LEU A 116 -0.02 -4.32 9.81
C LEU A 116 -1.16 -4.37 10.84
N TYR A 117 -1.59 -5.56 11.19
CA TYR A 117 -2.81 -5.76 11.99
C TYR A 117 -2.59 -5.55 13.48
N THR A 118 -1.40 -5.83 14.01
CA THR A 118 -1.07 -5.72 15.43
C THR A 118 -0.21 -4.49 15.72
N VAL A 119 -0.26 -3.98 16.95
CA VAL A 119 0.59 -2.88 17.40
C VAL A 119 2.06 -3.29 17.36
N GLU A 120 2.36 -4.55 17.65
CA GLU A 120 3.69 -5.13 17.62
C GLU A 120 4.29 -5.06 16.20
N ASP A 121 3.54 -5.50 15.17
CA ASP A 121 3.96 -5.42 13.77
C ASP A 121 4.16 -3.97 13.31
N GLN A 122 3.27 -3.07 13.73
CA GLN A 122 3.36 -1.64 13.39
C GLN A 122 4.64 -1.02 13.98
N ILE A 123 4.92 -1.27 15.25
CA ILE A 123 6.13 -0.78 15.93
C ILE A 123 7.39 -1.42 15.34
N ALA A 124 7.35 -2.72 15.04
CA ALA A 124 8.47 -3.42 14.41
C ALA A 124 8.80 -2.81 13.03
N CYS A 125 7.79 -2.59 12.19
CA CYS A 125 7.93 -1.92 10.90
C CYS A 125 8.53 -0.51 11.06
N LEU A 126 7.96 0.33 11.91
CA LEU A 126 8.42 1.71 12.10
C LEU A 126 9.85 1.77 12.71
N THR A 127 10.19 0.80 13.56
CA THR A 127 11.56 0.66 14.10
C THR A 127 12.54 0.28 13.00
N ALA A 128 12.17 -0.66 12.13
CA ALA A 128 12.98 -1.02 10.97
C ALA A 128 13.12 0.16 10.00
N VAL A 129 12.05 0.90 9.73
CA VAL A 129 12.07 2.13 8.94
C VAL A 129 13.06 3.13 9.53
N ARG A 130 12.94 3.48 10.82
CA ARG A 130 13.84 4.43 11.48
C ARG A 130 15.30 4.00 11.37
N ARG A 131 15.59 2.71 11.56
CA ARG A 131 16.94 2.15 11.46
C ARG A 131 17.55 2.31 10.07
N HIS A 132 16.71 2.26 9.00
CA HIS A 132 17.17 2.34 7.61
C HIS A 132 17.09 3.75 7.02
N LEU A 133 16.64 4.76 7.75
CA LEU A 133 16.69 6.15 7.28
C LEU A 133 18.12 6.73 7.46
N VAL A 134 18.53 7.55 6.49
CA VAL A 134 19.69 8.44 6.66
C VAL A 134 19.32 9.56 7.64
N PRO A 135 20.31 10.28 8.26
CA PRO A 135 20.03 11.52 8.97
C PRO A 135 19.24 12.50 8.06
N GLY A 136 18.13 13.04 8.56
CA GLY A 136 17.23 13.90 7.79
C GLY A 136 16.30 13.19 6.80
N GLY A 137 16.39 11.86 6.66
CA GLY A 137 15.50 11.06 5.82
C GLY A 137 14.05 11.06 6.30
N ALA A 138 13.13 10.62 5.44
CA ALA A 138 11.70 10.64 5.69
C ALA A 138 11.05 9.28 5.46
N PHE A 139 10.01 8.98 6.24
CA PHE A 139 9.04 7.93 5.98
C PHE A 139 7.71 8.55 5.52
N ALA A 140 7.21 8.13 4.37
CA ALA A 140 5.94 8.61 3.82
C ALA A 140 4.97 7.45 3.62
N PHE A 141 3.69 7.65 3.98
CA PHE A 141 2.66 6.64 3.73
C PHE A 141 1.27 7.27 3.70
N ASP A 142 0.34 6.53 3.12
CA ASP A 142 -1.07 6.91 3.12
C ASP A 142 -1.95 5.79 3.68
N VAL A 143 -2.99 6.18 4.41
CA VAL A 143 -4.08 5.31 4.85
C VAL A 143 -5.41 6.06 4.69
N PHE A 144 -6.51 5.33 4.48
CA PHE A 144 -7.81 5.99 4.38
C PHE A 144 -8.30 6.53 5.74
N VAL A 145 -9.08 7.59 5.70
CA VAL A 145 -9.84 8.07 6.87
C VAL A 145 -11.08 7.18 7.02
N PRO A 146 -11.28 6.50 8.17
CA PRO A 146 -12.48 5.70 8.37
C PRO A 146 -13.72 6.60 8.41
N SER A 147 -14.63 6.40 7.46
CA SER A 147 -15.93 7.08 7.49
C SER A 147 -16.79 6.51 8.62
N LEU A 148 -17.21 7.34 9.56
CA LEU A 148 -18.06 6.91 10.68
C LEU A 148 -19.35 6.25 10.20
N ALA A 149 -19.96 6.76 9.14
CA ALA A 149 -21.16 6.19 8.57
C ALA A 149 -20.93 4.78 8.00
N ARG A 150 -19.82 4.57 7.28
CA ARG A 150 -19.48 3.24 6.73
C ARG A 150 -18.98 2.29 7.79
N THR A 151 -18.21 2.77 8.76
CA THR A 151 -17.74 1.91 9.86
C THR A 151 -18.88 1.42 10.74
N ALA A 152 -19.99 2.14 10.86
CA ALA A 152 -21.18 1.67 11.58
C ALA A 152 -21.84 0.43 10.93
N ILE A 153 -21.58 0.16 9.65
CA ILE A 153 -22.11 -1.00 8.93
C ILE A 153 -21.15 -2.18 9.16
N LEU A 154 -21.60 -3.21 9.87
CA LEU A 154 -20.76 -4.38 10.17
C LEU A 154 -20.47 -5.23 8.95
N GLU A 155 -21.46 -5.40 8.06
CA GLU A 155 -21.33 -6.24 6.87
C GLU A 155 -21.87 -5.48 5.64
N GLU A 156 -21.03 -5.31 4.64
CA GLU A 156 -21.43 -4.87 3.30
C GLU A 156 -21.54 -6.10 2.41
N PRO A 157 -22.72 -6.36 1.81
CA PRO A 157 -22.92 -7.55 0.98
C PRO A 157 -22.06 -7.48 -0.27
N GLU A 158 -21.85 -8.63 -0.91
CA GLU A 158 -21.11 -8.73 -2.16
C GLU A 158 -21.78 -7.89 -3.24
N THR A 159 -21.03 -6.95 -3.82
CA THR A 159 -21.46 -6.07 -4.92
C THR A 159 -20.39 -6.01 -6.00
N GLU A 160 -20.78 -5.89 -7.25
CA GLU A 160 -19.86 -5.62 -8.36
C GLU A 160 -19.17 -4.28 -8.15
N ASP A 161 -17.84 -4.25 -8.21
CA ASP A 161 -17.06 -3.03 -8.04
C ASP A 161 -16.17 -2.70 -9.24
N VAL A 162 -15.77 -3.70 -10.05
CA VAL A 162 -15.01 -3.45 -11.27
C VAL A 162 -15.22 -4.54 -12.32
N ARG A 163 -15.08 -4.13 -13.59
CA ARG A 163 -15.17 -4.99 -14.76
C ARG A 163 -14.08 -4.62 -15.76
N PHE A 164 -13.38 -5.61 -16.29
CA PHE A 164 -12.29 -5.40 -17.27
C PHE A 164 -12.14 -6.64 -18.17
N ALA A 165 -11.35 -6.51 -19.24
CA ALA A 165 -11.04 -7.59 -20.17
C ALA A 165 -9.71 -8.26 -19.85
N ASP A 166 -9.61 -9.58 -19.98
CA ASP A 166 -8.37 -10.37 -19.90
C ASP A 166 -8.38 -11.53 -20.90
N GLY A 167 -7.46 -11.52 -21.88
CA GLY A 167 -7.29 -12.61 -22.85
C GLY A 167 -8.54 -12.92 -23.70
N GLY A 168 -9.40 -11.92 -23.98
CA GLY A 168 -10.64 -12.08 -24.73
C GLY A 168 -11.85 -12.50 -23.87
N ASP A 169 -11.66 -12.73 -22.58
CA ASP A 169 -12.72 -12.94 -21.60
C ASP A 169 -13.01 -11.64 -20.84
N GLU A 170 -14.19 -11.54 -20.26
CA GLU A 170 -14.59 -10.50 -19.33
C GLU A 170 -14.35 -10.99 -17.91
N ILE A 171 -13.72 -10.16 -17.09
CA ILE A 171 -13.54 -10.38 -15.65
C ILE A 171 -14.44 -9.40 -14.91
N VAL A 172 -15.28 -9.92 -14.03
CA VAL A 172 -16.13 -9.13 -13.13
C VAL A 172 -15.68 -9.40 -11.71
N ARG A 173 -15.29 -8.33 -10.99
CA ARG A 173 -14.94 -8.45 -9.58
C ARG A 173 -16.10 -8.01 -8.71
N TYR A 174 -16.36 -8.80 -7.70
CA TYR A 174 -17.32 -8.51 -6.65
C TYR A 174 -16.57 -8.38 -5.34
N THR A 175 -16.96 -7.43 -4.51
CA THR A 175 -16.34 -7.18 -3.21
C THR A 175 -17.39 -7.20 -2.10
N ALA A 176 -17.10 -7.92 -1.03
CA ALA A 176 -17.83 -7.89 0.23
C ALA A 176 -16.89 -7.46 1.36
N VAL A 177 -17.42 -6.79 2.37
CA VAL A 177 -16.63 -6.32 3.52
C VAL A 177 -17.32 -6.69 4.82
N ARG A 178 -16.55 -7.25 5.77
CA ARG A 178 -16.97 -7.49 7.16
C ARG A 178 -16.05 -6.74 8.11
N ARG A 179 -16.61 -6.07 9.11
CA ARG A 179 -15.84 -5.29 10.09
C ARG A 179 -15.83 -5.93 11.45
N ASN A 180 -14.66 -5.91 12.08
CA ASN A 180 -14.45 -6.26 13.49
C ASN A 180 -13.99 -4.97 14.21
N HIS A 181 -14.92 -4.29 14.86
CA HIS A 181 -14.63 -3.01 15.51
C HIS A 181 -13.68 -3.13 16.71
N PRO A 182 -13.81 -4.12 17.61
CA PRO A 182 -12.84 -4.29 18.69
C PRO A 182 -11.40 -4.37 18.22
N GLU A 183 -11.16 -5.01 17.07
CA GLU A 183 -9.83 -5.18 16.48
C GLU A 183 -9.50 -4.10 15.44
N GLN A 184 -10.42 -3.19 15.13
CA GLN A 184 -10.28 -2.20 14.05
C GLN A 184 -9.90 -2.82 12.68
N LEU A 185 -10.44 -4.00 12.38
CA LEU A 185 -10.16 -4.72 11.14
C LEU A 185 -11.35 -4.70 10.18
N MET A 186 -11.03 -4.63 8.89
CA MET A 186 -11.93 -4.93 7.78
C MET A 186 -11.44 -6.19 7.09
N GLN A 187 -12.26 -7.22 7.05
CA GLN A 187 -12.06 -8.40 6.22
C GLN A 187 -12.69 -8.10 4.86
N VAL A 188 -11.87 -8.14 3.81
CA VAL A 188 -12.29 -7.89 2.44
C VAL A 188 -12.26 -9.21 1.70
N ARG A 189 -13.39 -9.56 1.08
CA ARG A 189 -13.50 -10.73 0.22
C ARG A 189 -13.75 -10.25 -1.21
N MET A 190 -12.87 -10.59 -2.12
CA MET A 190 -12.97 -10.31 -3.55
C MET A 190 -13.20 -11.60 -4.31
N ARG A 191 -14.23 -11.64 -5.13
CA ARG A 191 -14.51 -12.75 -6.04
C ARG A 191 -14.37 -12.26 -7.48
N TYR A 192 -13.50 -12.90 -8.24
CA TYR A 192 -13.24 -12.62 -9.65
C TYR A 192 -13.97 -13.67 -10.49
N GLU A 193 -15.04 -13.28 -11.14
CA GLU A 193 -15.79 -14.14 -12.05
C GLU A 193 -15.29 -13.92 -13.49
N ARG A 194 -14.77 -14.98 -14.09
CA ARG A 194 -14.38 -14.96 -15.50
C ARG A 194 -15.57 -15.35 -16.36
N ARG A 195 -15.89 -14.54 -17.33
CA ARG A 195 -17.00 -14.73 -18.27
C ARG A 195 -16.51 -14.85 -19.71
N ARG A 196 -17.04 -15.83 -20.43
CA ARG A 196 -16.84 -15.98 -21.86
C ARG A 196 -18.18 -15.96 -22.57
N ARG A 197 -18.35 -15.06 -23.55
CA ARG A 197 -19.63 -14.83 -24.26
C ARG A 197 -20.83 -14.67 -23.31
N GLY A 198 -20.62 -13.91 -22.22
CA GLY A 198 -21.64 -13.61 -21.22
C GLY A 198 -21.94 -14.74 -20.20
N LYS A 199 -21.27 -15.89 -20.29
CA LYS A 199 -21.45 -17.01 -19.36
C LYS A 199 -20.26 -17.10 -18.41
N ALA A 200 -20.53 -17.24 -17.11
CA ALA A 200 -19.50 -17.54 -16.11
C ALA A 200 -18.84 -18.89 -16.42
N ILE A 201 -17.49 -18.93 -16.39
CA ILE A 201 -16.70 -20.14 -16.68
C ILE A 201 -15.77 -20.52 -15.54
N SER A 202 -15.41 -19.58 -14.66
CA SER A 202 -14.66 -19.84 -13.43
C SER A 202 -14.85 -18.68 -12.44
N ASP A 203 -14.65 -18.99 -11.16
CA ASP A 203 -14.59 -18.05 -10.05
C ASP A 203 -13.28 -18.26 -9.28
N ASP A 204 -12.66 -17.14 -8.91
CA ASP A 204 -11.51 -17.13 -8.01
C ASP A 204 -11.79 -16.18 -6.84
N VAL A 205 -11.47 -16.61 -5.62
CA VAL A 205 -11.75 -15.84 -4.40
C VAL A 205 -10.44 -15.51 -3.70
N VAL A 206 -10.34 -14.26 -3.26
CA VAL A 206 -9.23 -13.73 -2.47
C VAL A 206 -9.79 -13.07 -1.23
N GLU A 207 -9.20 -13.33 -0.09
CA GLU A 207 -9.57 -12.73 1.19
C GLU A 207 -8.34 -12.12 1.87
N PHE A 208 -8.48 -10.91 2.35
CA PHE A 208 -7.45 -10.23 3.13
C PHE A 208 -8.07 -9.29 4.16
N SER A 209 -7.27 -8.86 5.09
CA SER A 209 -7.69 -7.89 6.10
C SER A 209 -6.99 -6.56 5.90
N MET A 210 -7.62 -5.48 6.35
CA MET A 210 -7.04 -4.15 6.45
C MET A 210 -7.39 -3.58 7.83
N ARG A 211 -6.39 -3.04 8.52
CA ARG A 211 -6.63 -2.27 9.74
C ARG A 211 -6.98 -0.84 9.40
N TYR A 212 -8.01 -0.26 10.04
CA TYR A 212 -8.26 1.16 9.95
C TYR A 212 -7.71 1.89 11.17
N PHE A 213 -7.20 3.08 10.91
CA PHE A 213 -6.53 3.91 11.91
C PHE A 213 -7.28 5.21 12.14
N HIS A 214 -7.13 5.78 13.34
CA HIS A 214 -7.58 7.11 13.68
C HIS A 214 -6.40 8.09 13.79
N ARG A 215 -6.69 9.39 13.61
CA ARG A 215 -5.67 10.44 13.54
C ARG A 215 -4.66 10.42 14.69
N TYR A 216 -5.16 10.40 15.93
CA TYR A 216 -4.27 10.49 17.09
C TYR A 216 -3.61 9.14 17.42
N GLU A 217 -4.20 8.02 17.04
CA GLU A 217 -3.57 6.70 17.08
C GLU A 217 -2.29 6.72 16.23
N LEU A 218 -2.37 7.16 14.96
CA LEU A 218 -1.21 7.29 14.08
C LEU A 218 -0.16 8.25 14.65
N HIS A 219 -0.59 9.39 15.19
CA HIS A 219 0.31 10.36 15.81
C HIS A 219 1.10 9.73 16.97
N HIS A 220 0.42 9.05 17.90
CA HIS A 220 1.08 8.42 19.05
C HIS A 220 1.95 7.22 18.64
N LEU A 221 1.52 6.45 17.64
CA LEU A 221 2.28 5.33 17.10
C LEU A 221 3.62 5.80 16.51
N LEU A 222 3.59 6.83 15.67
CA LEU A 222 4.80 7.42 15.06
C LEU A 222 5.72 8.02 16.12
N LYS A 223 5.18 8.77 17.08
CA LYS A 223 5.97 9.31 18.20
C LYS A 223 6.64 8.21 19.02
N ARG A 224 5.91 7.14 19.34
CA ARG A 224 6.45 5.99 20.07
C ARG A 224 7.61 5.32 19.34
N ALA A 225 7.57 5.31 18.01
CA ALA A 225 8.64 4.77 17.18
C ALA A 225 9.81 5.76 16.93
N GLY A 226 9.74 6.99 17.50
CA GLY A 226 10.76 8.02 17.32
C GLY A 226 10.71 8.73 15.95
N LEU A 227 9.55 8.71 15.28
CA LEU A 227 9.27 9.42 14.03
C LEU A 227 8.32 10.60 14.30
N GLY A 228 8.68 11.46 15.26
CA GLY A 228 7.78 12.44 15.84
C GLY A 228 7.62 13.76 15.08
N ARG A 229 8.43 14.05 14.07
CA ARG A 229 8.25 15.22 13.18
C ARG A 229 7.28 14.84 12.06
N ILE A 230 5.99 15.10 12.28
CA ILE A 230 4.88 14.59 11.46
C ILE A 230 4.23 15.72 10.69
N GLU A 231 4.22 15.60 9.35
CA GLU A 231 3.41 16.39 8.43
C GLU A 231 2.20 15.57 8.02
N LEU A 232 1.00 16.15 8.08
CA LEU A 232 -0.26 15.50 7.79
C LEU A 232 -1.08 16.33 6.81
N CYS A 233 -1.41 15.73 5.66
CA CYS A 233 -2.33 16.27 4.67
C CYS A 233 -3.59 15.40 4.55
N GLY A 234 -4.68 15.98 4.04
CA GLY A 234 -5.95 15.31 3.79
C GLY A 234 -6.05 14.65 2.41
N ASP A 235 -5.10 14.97 1.53
CA ASP A 235 -4.99 14.41 0.18
C ASP A 235 -3.55 14.53 -0.36
N PHE A 236 -3.33 13.99 -1.58
CA PHE A 236 -2.04 14.04 -2.29
C PHE A 236 -1.75 15.37 -2.98
N HIS A 237 -2.63 16.37 -2.85
CA HIS A 237 -2.43 17.73 -3.38
C HIS A 237 -1.95 18.71 -2.28
N GLY A 238 -1.64 18.20 -1.09
CA GLY A 238 -1.14 19.00 0.04
C GLY A 238 -2.20 19.78 0.78
N ARG A 239 -3.50 19.48 0.61
CA ARG A 239 -4.55 20.12 1.38
C ARG A 239 -4.40 19.80 2.87
N PRO A 240 -4.52 20.79 3.76
CA PRO A 240 -4.53 20.51 5.20
C PRO A 240 -5.59 19.45 5.56
N PHE A 241 -5.28 18.61 6.54
CA PHE A 241 -6.22 17.64 7.04
C PHE A 241 -7.43 18.33 7.71
N GLY A 242 -8.63 18.03 7.21
CA GLY A 242 -9.90 18.63 7.66
C GLY A 242 -11.07 17.66 7.60
N GLU A 243 -12.29 18.16 7.78
CA GLU A 243 -13.53 17.35 7.85
C GLU A 243 -13.78 16.53 6.59
N ASP A 244 -13.43 17.05 5.41
CA ASP A 244 -13.63 16.39 4.12
C ASP A 244 -12.46 15.49 3.72
N ALA A 245 -11.46 15.28 4.58
CA ALA A 245 -10.31 14.46 4.28
C ALA A 245 -10.71 12.98 4.13
N THR A 246 -10.32 12.36 3.03
CA THR A 246 -10.55 10.94 2.76
C THR A 246 -9.33 10.07 2.99
N SER A 247 -8.17 10.69 3.15
CA SER A 247 -6.89 10.01 3.40
C SER A 247 -6.08 10.76 4.46
N PHE A 248 -5.36 9.98 5.26
CA PHE A 248 -4.21 10.49 6.00
C PHE A 248 -3.00 10.32 5.08
N VAL A 249 -2.47 11.41 4.57
CA VAL A 249 -1.23 11.45 3.78
C VAL A 249 -0.14 12.00 4.69
N ILE A 250 0.80 11.15 5.08
CA ILE A 250 1.73 11.42 6.17
C ILE A 250 3.17 11.39 5.67
N VAL A 251 3.95 12.39 6.11
CA VAL A 251 5.41 12.37 6.07
C VAL A 251 5.93 12.49 7.49
N ALA A 252 6.69 11.50 7.94
CA ALA A 252 7.24 11.46 9.29
C ALA A 252 8.77 11.39 9.23
N ARG A 253 9.45 12.12 10.13
CA ARG A 253 10.91 12.11 10.24
C ARG A 253 11.31 11.82 11.69
N PRO A 254 12.51 11.27 11.91
CA PRO A 254 13.07 11.16 13.25
C PRO A 254 13.00 12.51 13.98
N GLU A 255 12.74 12.46 15.29
CA GLU A 255 13.02 13.60 16.16
C GLU A 255 14.52 13.75 16.23
N ASP A 256 15.02 14.97 16.14
CA ASP A 256 16.44 15.25 16.37
C ASP A 256 16.75 14.87 17.83
N ASP A 257 17.81 14.07 18.06
CA ASP A 257 18.30 13.68 19.39
C ASP A 257 18.81 14.91 20.15
#